data_2c40c861cee110f7b058286e60b84260
#
_entry.id   2c40c861cee110f7b058286e60b84260
#
_cell.length_a   1.000
_cell.length_b   1.000
_cell.length_c   1.000
_cell.angle_alpha   90.00
_cell.angle_beta   90.00
_cell.angle_gamma   90.00
#
_symmetry.space_group_name_H-M   'P 1'
#
loop_
_entity.id
_entity.type
_entity.pdbx_description
1 polymer ?
#
loop_
_entity_poly.entity_id
_entity_poly.type
_entity_poly.pdbx_seq_one_letter_code
_entity_poly.pdbx_strand_id
1 'polypeptide(L)'
;LKRLLWQLYRMPGRQNRQLEQRCSQLYAAWGIPQGDVNAGYLSCAVGIACSTSQKLAIRKEILQAVSEQFDTSVAAVESGIRRMVDQLEEKPTPAWLAFKADTRLGSGKPTTGKLIYAVRDVVLRQKSP
;
A
#
# COMPACT_ATOMS: atom_id res chain seq x y z
N LEU A 1 18.96 -11.97 5.32
CA LEU A 1 18.79 -10.66 5.94
C LEU A 1 17.45 -10.04 5.58
N LYS A 2 17.06 -10.06 4.30
CA LYS A 2 15.77 -9.53 3.89
C LYS A 2 14.62 -10.28 4.53
N ARG A 3 14.74 -11.58 4.66
CA ARG A 3 13.74 -12.42 5.30
C ARG A 3 13.60 -12.08 6.77
N LEU A 4 14.73 -11.84 7.43
CA LEU A 4 14.72 -11.48 8.85
C LEU A 4 14.03 -10.12 9.05
N LEU A 5 14.36 -9.15 8.21
CA LEU A 5 13.71 -7.85 8.26
C LEU A 5 12.21 -7.97 8.03
N TRP A 6 11.83 -8.81 7.07
CA TRP A 6 10.43 -9.06 6.77
C TRP A 6 9.70 -9.65 7.97
N GLN A 7 10.33 -10.59 8.69
CA GLN A 7 9.74 -11.18 9.88
C GLN A 7 9.52 -10.14 10.98
N LEU A 8 10.44 -9.18 11.11
CA LEU A 8 10.27 -8.09 12.06
C LEU A 8 9.06 -7.23 11.71
N TYR A 9 8.86 -6.97 10.43
CA TYR A 9 7.70 -6.18 9.98
C TYR A 9 6.39 -6.91 10.21
N ARG A 10 6.43 -8.24 10.22
CA ARG A 10 5.23 -9.07 10.41
C ARG A 10 4.82 -9.19 11.87
N MET A 11 5.65 -8.77 12.79
CA MET A 11 5.34 -8.95 14.19
C MET A 11 3.97 -8.35 14.52
N PRO A 12 3.06 -9.15 15.08
CA PRO A 12 1.75 -8.63 15.44
C PRO A 12 1.91 -7.60 16.53
N GLY A 13 1.24 -6.50 16.37
CA GLY A 13 1.29 -5.44 17.34
C GLY A 13 0.14 -4.49 17.12
N ARG A 14 -0.10 -3.67 18.13
CA ARG A 14 -1.15 -2.68 18.07
C ARG A 14 -0.96 -1.75 16.85
N GLN A 15 0.28 -1.39 16.57
CA GLN A 15 0.58 -0.48 15.45
C GLN A 15 0.25 -1.12 14.10
N ASN A 16 0.57 -2.40 13.94
CA ASN A 16 0.27 -3.09 12.70
C ASN A 16 -1.23 -3.19 12.45
N ARG A 17 -1.98 -3.50 13.49
CA ARG A 17 -3.44 -3.60 13.36
C ARG A 17 -4.06 -2.26 13.05
N GLN A 18 -3.58 -1.20 13.68
CA GLN A 18 -4.06 0.15 13.40
C GLN A 18 -3.75 0.56 11.97
N LEU A 19 -2.56 0.23 11.49
CA LEU A 19 -2.14 0.54 10.14
C LEU A 19 -3.01 -0.17 9.12
N GLU A 20 -3.24 -1.48 9.32
CA GLU A 20 -4.11 -2.25 8.44
C GLU A 20 -5.53 -1.70 8.43
N GLN A 21 -6.04 -1.31 9.59
CA GLN A 21 -7.37 -0.74 9.71
C GLN A 21 -7.49 0.57 8.95
N ARG A 22 -6.48 1.43 9.07
CA ARG A 22 -6.45 2.70 8.34
C ARG A 22 -6.40 2.50 6.84
N CYS A 23 -5.57 1.54 6.39
CA CYS A 23 -5.51 1.19 4.98
C CYS A 23 -6.86 0.67 4.49
N SER A 24 -7.50 -0.21 5.26
CA SER A 24 -8.81 -0.75 4.89
C SER A 24 -9.86 0.33 4.78
N GLN A 25 -9.88 1.27 5.71
CA GLN A 25 -10.81 2.39 5.66
C GLN A 25 -10.59 3.26 4.43
N LEU A 26 -9.34 3.53 4.12
CA LEU A 26 -9.00 4.33 2.95
C LEU A 26 -9.45 3.64 1.66
N TYR A 27 -9.15 2.35 1.53
CA TYR A 27 -9.52 1.60 0.32
C TYR A 27 -11.03 1.45 0.20
N ALA A 28 -11.73 1.26 1.31
CA ALA A 28 -13.18 1.18 1.30
C ALA A 28 -13.80 2.48 0.77
N ALA A 29 -13.22 3.62 1.17
CA ALA A 29 -13.67 4.92 0.67
C ALA A 29 -13.47 5.05 -0.83
N TRP A 30 -12.43 4.40 -1.38
CA TRP A 30 -12.18 4.38 -2.82
C TRP A 30 -13.13 3.44 -3.58
N GLY A 31 -13.90 2.62 -2.84
CA GLY A 31 -14.81 1.64 -3.44
C GLY A 31 -14.20 0.28 -3.66
N ILE A 32 -13.07 -0.02 -3.02
CA ILE A 32 -12.43 -1.34 -3.16
C ILE A 32 -13.07 -2.30 -2.16
N PRO A 33 -13.50 -3.49 -2.61
CA PRO A 33 -14.11 -4.47 -1.70
C PRO A 33 -13.15 -4.92 -0.61
N GLN A 34 -13.69 -5.15 0.57
CA GLN A 34 -12.91 -5.69 1.68
C GLN A 34 -12.46 -7.11 1.33
N GLY A 35 -11.20 -7.41 1.63
CA GLY A 35 -10.64 -8.71 1.31
C GLY A 35 -10.07 -8.84 -0.08
N ASP A 36 -10.05 -7.75 -0.86
CA ASP A 36 -9.44 -7.77 -2.18
C ASP A 36 -7.95 -8.08 -2.07
N VAL A 37 -7.47 -9.06 -2.85
CA VAL A 37 -6.08 -9.50 -2.76
C VAL A 37 -5.10 -8.40 -3.18
N ASN A 38 -5.47 -7.61 -4.19
CA ASN A 38 -4.60 -6.54 -4.67
C ASN A 38 -4.47 -5.43 -3.62
N ALA A 39 -5.56 -5.13 -2.92
CA ALA A 39 -5.52 -4.21 -1.78
C ALA A 39 -4.66 -4.77 -0.66
N GLY A 40 -4.67 -6.09 -0.47
CA GLY A 40 -3.81 -6.75 0.49
C GLY A 40 -2.34 -6.58 0.14
N TYR A 41 -1.99 -6.70 -1.12
CA TYR A 41 -0.61 -6.44 -1.57
C TYR A 41 -0.19 -5.01 -1.24
N LEU A 42 -1.06 -4.05 -1.54
CA LEU A 42 -0.76 -2.66 -1.27
C LEU A 42 -0.61 -2.38 0.23
N SER A 43 -1.51 -2.94 1.05
CA SER A 43 -1.43 -2.77 2.50
C SER A 43 -0.12 -3.33 3.06
N CYS A 44 0.29 -4.50 2.59
CA CYS A 44 1.54 -5.11 3.01
C CYS A 44 2.74 -4.22 2.63
N ALA A 45 2.73 -3.71 1.39
CA ALA A 45 3.80 -2.84 0.91
C ALA A 45 3.87 -1.55 1.74
N VAL A 46 2.72 -0.97 2.05
CA VAL A 46 2.65 0.24 2.87
C VAL A 46 3.18 -0.03 4.28
N GLY A 47 2.82 -1.19 4.85
CA GLY A 47 3.32 -1.58 6.16
C GLY A 47 4.83 -1.67 6.20
N ILE A 48 5.43 -2.25 5.17
CA ILE A 48 6.89 -2.35 5.06
C ILE A 48 7.50 -0.94 4.95
N ALA A 49 6.91 -0.08 4.13
CA ALA A 49 7.40 1.28 3.95
C ALA A 49 7.28 2.10 5.25
N CYS A 50 6.27 1.83 6.07
CA CYS A 50 6.09 2.52 7.35
C CYS A 50 7.08 2.08 8.42
N SER A 51 7.66 0.89 8.26
CA SER A 51 8.52 0.29 9.29
C SER A 51 9.89 0.92 9.37
N THR A 52 10.26 1.74 8.40
CA THR A 52 11.58 2.37 8.38
C THR A 52 11.45 3.81 7.91
N SER A 53 12.36 4.65 8.37
CA SER A 53 12.46 6.03 7.90
C SER A 53 13.23 6.12 6.59
N GLN A 54 13.96 5.07 6.22
CA GLN A 54 14.72 5.04 4.98
C GLN A 54 13.80 4.70 3.81
N LYS A 55 14.06 5.31 2.67
CA LYS A 55 13.35 4.99 1.45
C LYS A 55 13.91 3.68 0.89
N LEU A 56 13.04 2.69 0.78
CA LEU A 56 13.42 1.36 0.27
C LEU A 56 13.25 1.31 -1.25
N ALA A 57 14.03 0.44 -1.89
CA ALA A 57 13.89 0.17 -3.31
C ALA A 57 12.57 -0.60 -3.54
N ILE A 58 11.73 -0.09 -4.44
CA ILE A 58 10.37 -0.64 -4.60
C ILE A 58 10.40 -2.12 -4.97
N ARG A 59 11.06 -2.48 -6.07
CA ARG A 59 11.01 -3.87 -6.53
C ARG A 59 11.88 -4.80 -5.69
N LYS A 60 13.10 -4.37 -5.37
CA LYS A 60 14.07 -5.25 -4.73
C LYS A 60 13.79 -5.48 -3.26
N GLU A 61 13.15 -4.53 -2.61
CA GLU A 61 12.94 -4.62 -1.17
C GLU A 61 11.47 -4.74 -0.81
N ILE A 62 10.64 -3.83 -1.27
CA ILE A 62 9.23 -3.81 -0.87
C ILE A 62 8.43 -4.89 -1.58
N LEU A 63 8.44 -4.92 -2.91
CA LEU A 63 7.64 -5.89 -3.65
C LEU A 63 8.15 -7.31 -3.45
N GLN A 64 9.46 -7.48 -3.26
CA GLN A 64 10.01 -8.79 -2.97
C GLN A 64 9.48 -9.32 -1.63
N ALA A 65 9.45 -8.49 -0.60
CA ALA A 65 8.92 -8.88 0.70
C ALA A 65 7.44 -9.21 0.63
N VAL A 66 6.66 -8.42 -0.12
CA VAL A 66 5.23 -8.69 -0.32
C VAL A 66 5.04 -10.03 -1.02
N SER A 67 5.83 -10.29 -2.07
CA SER A 67 5.71 -11.55 -2.81
C SER A 67 6.00 -12.75 -1.92
N GLU A 68 6.95 -12.65 -1.03
CA GLU A 68 7.26 -13.72 -0.08
C GLU A 68 6.11 -13.93 0.90
N GLN A 69 5.51 -12.86 1.39
CA GLN A 69 4.39 -12.94 2.32
C GLN A 69 3.20 -13.67 1.70
N PHE A 70 2.92 -13.40 0.43
CA PHE A 70 1.73 -13.94 -0.24
C PHE A 70 2.05 -15.19 -1.07
N ASP A 71 3.27 -15.69 -0.99
CA ASP A 71 3.73 -16.87 -1.73
C ASP A 71 3.45 -16.73 -3.22
N THR A 72 3.88 -15.62 -3.77
CA THR A 72 3.69 -15.31 -5.20
C THR A 72 4.94 -14.63 -5.74
N SER A 73 4.87 -14.10 -6.96
CA SER A 73 6.01 -13.45 -7.60
C SER A 73 5.91 -11.92 -7.49
N VAL A 74 7.06 -11.25 -7.62
CA VAL A 74 7.08 -9.79 -7.67
C VAL A 74 6.23 -9.30 -8.83
N ALA A 75 6.29 -9.96 -9.98
CA ALA A 75 5.50 -9.58 -11.14
C ALA A 75 4.01 -9.66 -10.86
N ALA A 76 3.57 -10.69 -10.14
CA ALA A 76 2.16 -10.84 -9.78
C ALA A 76 1.70 -9.74 -8.83
N VAL A 77 2.53 -9.38 -7.85
CA VAL A 77 2.22 -8.30 -6.92
C VAL A 77 2.10 -6.97 -7.67
N GLU A 78 3.08 -6.67 -8.52
CA GLU A 78 3.09 -5.43 -9.29
C GLU A 78 1.89 -5.34 -10.23
N SER A 79 1.59 -6.43 -10.94
CA SER A 79 0.43 -6.48 -11.84
C SER A 79 -0.87 -6.30 -11.08
N GLY A 80 -0.97 -6.90 -9.89
CA GLY A 80 -2.17 -6.78 -9.06
C GLY A 80 -2.41 -5.34 -8.62
N ILE A 81 -1.37 -4.67 -8.16
CA ILE A 81 -1.49 -3.27 -7.75
C ILE A 81 -1.85 -2.38 -8.94
N ARG A 82 -1.23 -2.63 -10.10
CA ARG A 82 -1.55 -1.88 -11.32
C ARG A 82 -3.00 -2.07 -11.74
N ARG A 83 -3.53 -3.29 -11.62
CA ARG A 83 -4.94 -3.57 -11.93
C ARG A 83 -5.86 -2.78 -11.02
N MET A 84 -5.52 -2.71 -9.74
CA MET A 84 -6.29 -1.94 -8.78
C MET A 84 -6.31 -0.46 -9.18
N VAL A 85 -5.15 0.08 -9.54
CA VAL A 85 -5.05 1.47 -10.00
C VAL A 85 -5.86 1.68 -11.27
N ASP A 86 -5.78 0.75 -12.22
CA ASP A 86 -6.55 0.85 -13.46
C ASP A 86 -8.05 0.92 -13.18
N GLN A 87 -8.55 0.11 -12.25
CA GLN A 87 -9.95 0.13 -11.86
C GLN A 87 -10.34 1.46 -11.22
N LEU A 88 -9.47 1.98 -10.36
CA LEU A 88 -9.72 3.25 -9.71
C LEU A 88 -9.73 4.41 -10.70
N GLU A 89 -8.87 4.35 -11.73
CA GLU A 89 -8.82 5.40 -12.76
C GLU A 89 -9.97 5.29 -13.75
N GLU A 90 -10.45 4.08 -13.99
CA GLU A 90 -11.56 3.87 -14.93
C GLU A 90 -12.88 4.41 -14.37
N LYS A 91 -13.15 4.17 -13.09
CA LYS A 91 -14.35 4.64 -12.42
C LYS A 91 -13.97 5.30 -11.10
N PRO A 92 -13.41 6.50 -11.17
CA PRO A 92 -12.92 7.15 -9.97
C PRO A 92 -14.05 7.58 -9.03
N THR A 93 -13.84 7.33 -7.74
CA THR A 93 -14.72 7.84 -6.70
C THR A 93 -14.23 9.21 -6.27
N PRO A 94 -15.11 10.03 -5.66
CA PRO A 94 -14.66 11.32 -5.11
C PRO A 94 -13.51 11.15 -4.09
N ALA A 95 -13.55 10.08 -3.30
CA ALA A 95 -12.50 9.83 -2.31
C ALA A 95 -11.15 9.56 -2.98
N TRP A 96 -11.13 8.80 -4.07
CA TRP A 96 -9.91 8.53 -4.81
C TRP A 96 -9.34 9.82 -5.42
N LEU A 97 -10.20 10.64 -6.02
CA LEU A 97 -9.77 11.90 -6.61
C LEU A 97 -9.23 12.85 -5.55
N ALA A 98 -9.90 12.91 -4.39
CA ALA A 98 -9.45 13.75 -3.29
C ALA A 98 -8.09 13.27 -2.75
N PHE A 99 -7.90 11.96 -2.66
CA PHE A 99 -6.63 11.37 -2.23
C PHE A 99 -5.50 11.78 -3.17
N LYS A 100 -5.74 11.69 -4.49
CA LYS A 100 -4.71 12.06 -5.47
C LYS A 100 -4.35 13.54 -5.37
N ALA A 101 -5.34 14.40 -5.17
CA ALA A 101 -5.09 15.83 -5.02
C ALA A 101 -4.34 16.13 -3.73
N ASP A 102 -4.74 15.49 -2.63
CA ASP A 102 -4.15 15.71 -1.31
C ASP A 102 -2.69 15.23 -1.25
N THR A 103 -2.37 14.17 -1.97
CA THR A 103 -1.03 13.59 -1.97
C THR A 103 -0.17 14.07 -3.13
N ARG A 104 -0.69 14.95 -3.97
CA ARG A 104 0.02 15.52 -5.12
C ARG A 104 0.44 14.46 -6.14
N LEU A 105 -0.35 13.40 -6.26
CA LEU A 105 -0.09 12.37 -7.28
C LEU A 105 -0.40 12.85 -8.69
N GLY A 106 -1.18 13.93 -8.82
CA GLY A 106 -1.52 14.47 -10.12
C GLY A 106 -2.77 13.81 -10.69
N SER A 107 -3.07 14.16 -11.94
CA SER A 107 -4.29 13.69 -12.60
C SER A 107 -4.11 12.36 -13.34
N GLY A 108 -2.87 11.92 -13.57
CA GLY A 108 -2.61 10.66 -14.26
C GLY A 108 -2.55 9.46 -13.34
N LYS A 109 -2.33 8.29 -13.92
CA LYS A 109 -2.17 7.07 -13.13
C LYS A 109 -0.90 7.14 -12.29
N PRO A 110 -0.99 6.93 -10.99
CA PRO A 110 0.23 6.88 -10.16
C PRO A 110 0.99 5.58 -10.43
N THR A 111 2.30 5.65 -10.31
CA THR A 111 3.13 4.45 -10.33
C THR A 111 2.96 3.70 -9.01
N THR A 112 3.30 2.41 -9.01
CA THR A 112 3.22 1.60 -7.80
C THR A 112 4.00 2.23 -6.65
N GLY A 113 5.22 2.68 -6.92
CA GLY A 113 6.05 3.29 -5.89
C GLY A 113 5.46 4.58 -5.32
N LYS A 114 4.99 5.45 -6.18
CA LYS A 114 4.37 6.69 -5.75
C LYS A 114 3.12 6.43 -4.91
N LEU A 115 2.32 5.44 -5.32
CA LEU A 115 1.13 5.08 -4.59
C LEU A 115 1.46 4.56 -3.19
N ILE A 116 2.44 3.66 -3.09
CA ILE A 116 2.85 3.09 -1.80
C ILE A 116 3.24 4.20 -0.83
N TYR A 117 4.09 5.13 -1.28
CA TYR A 117 4.55 6.19 -0.39
C TYR A 117 3.48 7.24 -0.10
N ALA A 118 2.56 7.47 -1.04
CA ALA A 118 1.44 8.38 -0.79
C ALA A 118 0.50 7.81 0.28
N VAL A 119 0.17 6.52 0.19
CA VAL A 119 -0.66 5.87 1.20
C VAL A 119 0.05 5.87 2.55
N ARG A 120 1.35 5.56 2.56
CA ARG A 120 2.14 5.61 3.79
C ARG A 120 2.02 6.97 4.47
N ASP A 121 2.19 8.04 3.69
CA ASP A 121 2.16 9.39 4.26
C ASP A 121 0.80 9.72 4.85
N VAL A 122 -0.27 9.32 4.18
CA VAL A 122 -1.63 9.57 4.67
C VAL A 122 -1.90 8.79 5.96
N VAL A 123 -1.58 7.50 5.99
CA VAL A 123 -1.85 6.69 7.18
C VAL A 123 -0.99 7.10 8.37
N LEU A 124 0.22 7.58 8.13
CA LEU A 124 1.07 8.08 9.20
C LEU A 124 0.54 9.40 9.77
N ARG A 125 -0.01 10.27 8.93
CA ARG A 125 -0.62 11.52 9.41
C ARG A 125 -1.84 11.26 10.30
N GLN A 126 -2.61 10.21 10.00
CA GLN A 126 -3.77 9.84 10.81
C GLN A 126 -3.39 9.33 12.19
N LYS A 127 -2.12 9.04 12.41
CA LYS A 127 -1.63 8.54 13.69
C LYS A 127 -1.70 9.59 14.78
N SER A 128 -1.64 10.87 14.44
CA SER A 128 -1.71 11.94 15.41
C SER A 128 -3.14 12.15 15.88
N PRO A 129 -3.38 12.30 17.19
CA PRO A 129 -4.72 12.60 17.70
C PRO A 129 -5.18 13.98 17.28
#